data_f3d0708f3412c834025137bd8e54b417
#
_entry.id   f3d0708f3412c834025137bd8e54b417
#
_cell.length_a   1.000
_cell.length_b   1.000
_cell.length_c   1.000
_cell.angle_alpha   90.00
_cell.angle_beta   90.00
_cell.angle_gamma   90.00
#
_symmetry.space_group_name_H-M   'P 1'
#
loop_
_entity.id
_entity.type
_entity.pdbx_description
1 polymer ?
#
loop_
_entity_poly.entity_id
_entity_poly.type
_entity_poly.pdbx_seq_one_letter_code
_entity_poly.pdbx_strand_id
1 'polypeptide(L)'
;GFTVLVLITAAVLTFLRSDGNAAAAELAALSQAMPAQAVRALGGDDASFDALDASVRKVASLRRSGAPGRSADWQQLESQASAIVAGRTGVMAVAASAAQIATDAEALFAGSDRLLELSGATVEIQELQRRADRIRQTASRLPAGGDDAAASIAGDVAWLRDVISGLNGDRTTLDIPPLDDEGRETAIVPLLAAMTSLEEQSASLGAAVGQVAALGQNRTQLDASAAALLDTAFGPTGESALPAMLNRSWLPLLLLLVALSLVALMQYLHSRVAVFEDNAKVQSAQNERNQQAILRLLDEMGSLADGDLTVQATVTEDITGTIADSFNFAIEELRKLVATVNETAL
;
A
#
# COMPACT_ATOMS: atom_id res chain seq x y z
N GLY A 1 -2.92 21.08 2.77
CA GLY A 1 -2.31 20.61 4.03
C GLY A 1 -0.98 21.30 4.33
N PHE A 2 0.00 21.25 3.42
CA PHE A 2 1.36 21.78 3.63
C PHE A 2 1.40 23.32 3.76
N THR A 3 0.64 24.04 2.97
CA THR A 3 0.59 25.52 3.01
C THR A 3 -0.05 26.07 4.29
N VAL A 4 -1.08 25.38 4.83
CA VAL A 4 -1.71 25.75 6.10
C VAL A 4 -0.74 25.50 7.26
N LEU A 5 0.02 24.40 7.23
CA LEU A 5 1.02 24.08 8.24
C LEU A 5 2.16 25.13 8.26
N VAL A 6 2.64 25.56 7.09
CA VAL A 6 3.68 26.59 6.96
C VAL A 6 3.19 27.95 7.45
N LEU A 7 1.94 28.33 7.20
CA LEU A 7 1.37 29.59 7.67
C LEU A 7 1.12 29.60 9.18
N ILE A 8 0.67 28.50 9.75
CA ILE A 8 0.50 28.35 11.20
C ILE A 8 1.87 28.39 11.89
N THR A 9 2.89 27.72 11.36
CA THR A 9 4.25 27.77 11.90
C THR A 9 4.87 29.16 11.77
N ALA A 10 4.65 29.89 10.68
CA ALA A 10 5.12 31.26 10.51
C ALA A 10 4.40 32.24 11.46
N ALA A 11 3.10 32.10 11.68
CA ALA A 11 2.32 32.90 12.61
C ALA A 11 2.75 32.67 14.07
N VAL A 12 2.98 31.40 14.44
CA VAL A 12 3.52 31.01 15.76
C VAL A 12 4.94 31.56 15.93
N LEU A 13 5.81 31.44 14.95
CA LEU A 13 7.18 31.98 14.98
C LEU A 13 7.22 33.53 15.08
N THR A 14 6.30 34.22 14.44
CA THR A 14 6.23 35.70 14.54
C THR A 14 5.66 36.19 15.88
N PHE A 15 4.74 35.43 16.48
CA PHE A 15 4.21 35.72 17.82
C PHE A 15 5.25 35.48 18.93
N LEU A 16 6.10 34.47 18.78
CA LEU A 16 7.09 34.01 19.75
C LEU A 16 8.42 34.81 19.67
N ARG A 17 8.57 35.70 18.72
CA ARG A 17 9.76 36.58 18.55
C ARG A 17 9.79 37.77 19.48
N SER A 18 8.79 37.95 20.34
CA SER A 18 8.81 38.93 21.42
C SER A 18 9.56 38.33 22.62
N ASP A 19 10.61 38.99 23.02
CA ASP A 19 11.61 38.66 24.06
C ASP A 19 10.99 37.99 25.31
N GLY A 20 11.10 36.71 25.44
CA GLY A 20 10.71 35.97 26.65
C GLY A 20 10.26 34.54 26.48
N ASN A 21 10.07 34.00 25.25
CA ASN A 21 9.39 32.72 25.07
C ASN A 21 10.06 31.73 24.10
N ALA A 22 11.39 31.70 24.01
CA ALA A 22 12.10 30.69 23.22
C ALA A 22 11.73 29.25 23.63
N ALA A 23 11.56 28.99 24.94
CA ALA A 23 11.16 27.69 25.46
C ALA A 23 9.71 27.31 25.07
N ALA A 24 8.80 28.29 25.01
CA ALA A 24 7.43 28.06 24.57
C ALA A 24 7.34 27.79 23.06
N ALA A 25 8.15 28.49 22.25
CA ALA A 25 8.25 28.22 20.81
C ALA A 25 8.77 26.81 20.53
N GLU A 26 9.78 26.42 21.26
CA GLU A 26 10.40 25.11 21.15
C GLU A 26 9.44 23.99 21.59
N LEU A 27 8.69 24.23 22.66
CA LEU A 27 7.62 23.34 23.10
C LEU A 27 6.56 23.15 22.02
N ALA A 28 6.10 24.24 21.41
CA ALA A 28 5.11 24.18 20.33
C ALA A 28 5.63 23.39 19.12
N ALA A 29 6.89 23.60 18.73
CA ALA A 29 7.52 22.85 17.66
C ALA A 29 7.63 21.35 17.98
N LEU A 30 8.04 20.98 19.20
CA LEU A 30 8.16 19.60 19.65
C LEU A 30 6.80 18.91 19.76
N SER A 31 5.79 19.59 20.31
CA SER A 31 4.42 19.06 20.44
C SER A 31 3.77 18.75 19.08
N GLN A 32 4.19 19.43 18.00
CA GLN A 32 3.76 19.12 16.64
C GLN A 32 4.65 18.07 15.96
N ALA A 33 5.95 18.09 16.24
CA ALA A 33 6.89 17.18 15.60
C ALA A 33 6.81 15.75 16.15
N MET A 34 6.68 15.58 17.48
CA MET A 34 6.70 14.26 18.12
C MET A 34 5.58 13.33 17.66
N PRO A 35 4.30 13.75 17.55
CA PRO A 35 3.25 12.93 16.96
C PRO A 35 3.58 12.47 15.55
N ALA A 36 4.08 13.36 14.70
CA ALA A 36 4.44 13.04 13.32
C ALA A 36 5.64 12.09 13.24
N GLN A 37 6.62 12.24 14.14
CA GLN A 37 7.75 11.32 14.26
C GLN A 37 7.29 9.95 14.74
N ALA A 38 6.40 9.89 15.75
CA ALA A 38 5.84 8.65 16.26
C ALA A 38 5.07 7.86 15.19
N VAL A 39 4.27 8.54 14.35
CA VAL A 39 3.56 7.90 13.24
C VAL A 39 4.53 7.26 12.25
N ARG A 40 5.59 7.96 11.86
CA ARG A 40 6.59 7.43 10.92
C ARG A 40 7.42 6.32 11.54
N ALA A 41 7.82 6.47 12.80
CA ALA A 41 8.56 5.46 13.55
C ALA A 41 7.77 4.15 13.62
N LEU A 42 6.50 4.21 14.02
CA LEU A 42 5.61 3.04 14.05
C LEU A 42 5.31 2.47 12.66
N GLY A 43 5.46 3.27 11.60
CA GLY A 43 5.44 2.82 10.21
C GLY A 43 6.72 2.11 9.73
N GLY A 44 7.72 1.93 10.61
CA GLY A 44 8.98 1.24 10.30
C GLY A 44 10.10 2.17 9.79
N ASP A 45 9.94 3.49 9.92
CA ASP A 45 11.03 4.44 9.59
C ASP A 45 12.01 4.56 10.76
N ASP A 46 13.16 3.93 10.60
CA ASP A 46 14.21 3.86 11.63
C ASP A 46 14.76 5.24 12.01
N ALA A 47 14.94 6.14 11.04
CA ALA A 47 15.42 7.51 11.31
C ALA A 47 14.42 8.32 12.17
N SER A 48 13.13 8.02 12.08
CA SER A 48 12.12 8.67 12.90
C SER A 48 12.17 8.25 14.37
N PHE A 49 12.70 7.07 14.71
CA PHE A 49 13.00 6.70 16.11
C PHE A 49 14.11 7.55 16.68
N ASP A 50 15.18 7.80 15.93
CA ASP A 50 16.29 8.67 16.38
C ASP A 50 15.80 10.11 16.56
N ALA A 51 14.96 10.61 15.66
CA ALA A 51 14.36 11.92 15.75
C ALA A 51 13.41 12.04 16.96
N LEU A 52 12.61 11.01 17.23
CA LEU A 52 11.71 10.97 18.38
C LEU A 52 12.50 10.94 19.70
N ASP A 53 13.57 10.12 19.78
CA ASP A 53 14.45 10.04 20.95
C ASP A 53 15.15 11.40 21.21
N ALA A 54 15.63 12.05 20.16
CA ALA A 54 16.17 13.41 20.26
C ALA A 54 15.11 14.40 20.79
N SER A 55 13.87 14.28 20.33
CA SER A 55 12.76 15.10 20.82
C SER A 55 12.42 14.83 22.29
N VAL A 56 12.46 13.56 22.73
CA VAL A 56 12.29 13.18 24.13
C VAL A 56 13.37 13.83 25.00
N ARG A 57 14.65 13.74 24.61
CA ARG A 57 15.75 14.38 25.33
C ARG A 57 15.58 15.91 25.43
N LYS A 58 15.07 16.52 24.35
CA LYS A 58 14.81 17.93 24.31
C LYS A 58 13.65 18.34 25.22
N VAL A 59 12.55 17.57 25.23
CA VAL A 59 11.42 17.72 26.17
C VAL A 59 11.92 17.65 27.60
N ALA A 60 12.74 16.65 27.95
CA ALA A 60 13.32 16.52 29.30
C ALA A 60 14.20 17.72 29.68
N SER A 61 14.90 18.34 28.72
CA SER A 61 15.70 19.55 28.95
C SER A 61 14.83 20.78 29.21
N LEU A 62 13.76 20.97 28.42
CA LEU A 62 12.79 22.05 28.56
C LEU A 62 12.07 21.99 29.92
N ARG A 63 11.65 20.79 30.33
CA ARG A 63 11.04 20.58 31.64
C ARG A 63 11.98 21.00 32.76
N ARG A 64 13.28 20.65 32.70
CA ARG A 64 14.29 21.01 33.69
C ARG A 64 14.59 22.51 33.72
N SER A 65 14.47 23.20 32.58
CA SER A 65 14.66 24.66 32.50
C SER A 65 13.44 25.46 32.97
N GLY A 66 12.36 24.81 33.39
CA GLY A 66 11.17 25.48 33.92
C GLY A 66 10.24 25.98 32.82
N ALA A 67 10.22 25.33 31.65
CA ALA A 67 9.27 25.64 30.60
C ALA A 67 7.80 25.52 31.08
N PRO A 68 6.87 26.32 30.54
CA PRO A 68 5.48 26.35 30.96
C PRO A 68 4.78 25.02 30.70
N GLY A 69 3.83 24.66 31.57
CA GLY A 69 3.05 23.42 31.48
C GLY A 69 3.00 22.66 32.81
N ARG A 70 1.97 21.82 33.01
CA ARG A 70 1.84 21.03 34.23
C ARG A 70 2.86 19.87 34.22
N SER A 71 3.47 19.59 35.31
CA SER A 71 4.49 18.54 35.45
C SER A 71 3.97 17.15 35.07
N ALA A 72 2.69 16.88 35.30
CA ALA A 72 2.04 15.63 34.89
C ALA A 72 1.97 15.47 33.36
N ASP A 73 1.61 16.53 32.66
CA ASP A 73 1.49 16.52 31.18
C ASP A 73 2.88 16.30 30.53
N TRP A 74 3.93 16.93 31.09
CA TRP A 74 5.32 16.70 30.69
C TRP A 74 5.77 15.25 30.87
N GLN A 75 5.49 14.69 32.06
CA GLN A 75 5.86 13.31 32.38
C GLN A 75 5.13 12.32 31.47
N GLN A 76 3.85 12.58 31.19
CA GLN A 76 3.04 11.72 30.35
C GLN A 76 3.53 11.74 28.90
N LEU A 77 3.81 12.91 28.34
CA LEU A 77 4.38 13.06 27.00
C LEU A 77 5.72 12.31 26.86
N GLU A 78 6.64 12.53 27.84
CA GLU A 78 7.96 11.90 27.88
C GLU A 78 7.84 10.38 28.00
N SER A 79 6.97 9.90 28.89
CA SER A 79 6.75 8.46 29.11
C SER A 79 6.23 7.76 27.85
N GLN A 80 5.24 8.33 27.19
CA GLN A 80 4.62 7.74 26.00
C GLN A 80 5.57 7.74 24.80
N ALA A 81 6.29 8.84 24.59
CA ALA A 81 7.30 8.90 23.54
C ALA A 81 8.45 7.91 23.80
N SER A 82 8.91 7.82 25.06
CA SER A 82 9.95 6.86 25.45
C SER A 82 9.50 5.41 25.27
N ALA A 83 8.24 5.10 25.55
CA ALA A 83 7.68 3.76 25.32
C ALA A 83 7.69 3.41 23.83
N ILE A 84 7.38 4.37 22.95
CA ILE A 84 7.47 4.17 21.49
C ILE A 84 8.93 3.94 21.08
N VAL A 85 9.86 4.74 21.57
CA VAL A 85 11.30 4.59 21.28
C VAL A 85 11.81 3.22 21.76
N ALA A 86 11.41 2.79 22.95
CA ALA A 86 11.76 1.47 23.49
C ALA A 86 11.21 0.31 22.63
N GLY A 87 10.10 0.53 21.94
CA GLY A 87 9.51 -0.44 21.03
C GLY A 87 10.21 -0.57 19.66
N ARG A 88 11.26 0.22 19.38
CA ARG A 88 11.99 0.26 18.10
C ARG A 88 12.30 -1.14 17.57
N THR A 89 12.92 -1.98 18.38
CA THR A 89 13.32 -3.34 17.96
C THR A 89 12.12 -4.17 17.49
N GLY A 90 11.00 -4.10 18.19
CA GLY A 90 9.77 -4.82 17.83
C GLY A 90 9.18 -4.30 16.52
N VAL A 91 9.08 -2.98 16.37
CA VAL A 91 8.56 -2.37 15.13
C VAL A 91 9.45 -2.70 13.93
N MET A 92 10.77 -2.59 14.08
CA MET A 92 11.71 -2.91 13.01
C MET A 92 11.68 -4.40 12.65
N ALA A 93 11.50 -5.28 13.64
CA ALA A 93 11.31 -6.71 13.39
C ALA A 93 10.02 -6.98 12.57
N VAL A 94 8.88 -6.35 12.95
CA VAL A 94 7.64 -6.45 12.18
C VAL A 94 7.82 -5.92 10.75
N ALA A 95 8.47 -4.79 10.57
CA ALA A 95 8.73 -4.21 9.26
C ALA A 95 9.62 -5.13 8.40
N ALA A 96 10.66 -5.71 8.99
CA ALA A 96 11.55 -6.66 8.30
C ALA A 96 10.79 -7.95 7.92
N SER A 97 10.03 -8.52 8.84
CA SER A 97 9.19 -9.70 8.55
C SER A 97 8.15 -9.41 7.48
N ALA A 98 7.51 -8.24 7.51
CA ALA A 98 6.55 -7.83 6.49
C ALA A 98 7.19 -7.72 5.09
N ALA A 99 8.39 -7.16 5.00
CA ALA A 99 9.13 -7.05 3.75
C ALA A 99 9.54 -8.45 3.22
N GLN A 100 9.98 -9.35 4.10
CA GLN A 100 10.32 -10.73 3.72
C GLN A 100 9.08 -11.51 3.27
N ILE A 101 7.96 -11.41 4.01
CA ILE A 101 6.67 -11.99 3.63
C ILE A 101 6.24 -11.53 2.23
N ALA A 102 6.38 -10.23 1.94
CA ALA A 102 6.03 -9.70 0.63
C ALA A 102 6.92 -10.28 -0.49
N THR A 103 8.22 -10.45 -0.21
CA THR A 103 9.19 -11.05 -1.14
C THR A 103 8.90 -12.52 -1.40
N ASP A 104 8.63 -13.30 -0.33
CA ASP A 104 8.33 -14.72 -0.43
C ASP A 104 6.98 -14.97 -1.14
N ALA A 105 5.98 -14.14 -0.86
CA ALA A 105 4.70 -14.19 -1.55
C ALA A 105 4.83 -13.86 -3.05
N GLU A 106 5.68 -12.91 -3.43
CA GLU A 106 6.00 -12.60 -4.83
C GLU A 106 6.70 -13.79 -5.51
N ALA A 107 7.62 -14.46 -4.82
CA ALA A 107 8.27 -15.66 -5.35
C ALA A 107 7.27 -16.80 -5.59
N LEU A 108 6.32 -17.01 -4.67
CA LEU A 108 5.24 -17.98 -4.83
C LEU A 108 4.30 -17.61 -5.98
N PHE A 109 3.96 -16.33 -6.11
CA PHE A 109 3.15 -15.83 -7.21
C PHE A 109 3.84 -16.07 -8.56
N ALA A 110 5.10 -15.68 -8.69
CA ALA A 110 5.88 -15.85 -9.92
C ALA A 110 6.10 -17.34 -10.28
N GLY A 111 6.31 -18.18 -9.27
CA GLY A 111 6.47 -19.63 -9.49
C GLY A 111 5.18 -20.38 -9.83
N SER A 112 4.03 -19.79 -9.54
CA SER A 112 2.72 -20.42 -9.79
C SER A 112 2.41 -20.61 -11.28
N ASP A 113 2.96 -19.79 -12.16
CA ASP A 113 2.78 -19.94 -13.61
C ASP A 113 3.34 -21.30 -14.10
N ARG A 114 4.48 -21.70 -13.54
CA ARG A 114 5.05 -23.02 -13.86
C ARG A 114 4.20 -24.18 -13.32
N LEU A 115 3.63 -23.99 -12.14
CA LEU A 115 2.68 -24.95 -11.58
C LEU A 115 1.42 -25.10 -12.43
N LEU A 116 0.94 -24.00 -13.00
CA LEU A 116 -0.24 -23.99 -13.87
C LEU A 116 0.00 -24.78 -15.17
N GLU A 117 1.23 -24.72 -15.71
CA GLU A 117 1.61 -25.49 -16.91
C GLU A 117 1.67 -27.01 -16.65
N LEU A 118 2.08 -27.42 -15.45
CA LEU A 118 2.38 -28.82 -15.12
C LEU A 118 1.25 -29.54 -14.40
N SER A 119 0.36 -28.82 -13.73
CA SER A 119 -0.69 -29.37 -12.90
C SER A 119 -2.07 -29.30 -13.57
N GLY A 120 -2.90 -30.31 -13.33
CA GLY A 120 -4.33 -30.25 -13.64
C GLY A 120 -5.16 -29.43 -12.64
N ALA A 121 -4.57 -29.01 -11.52
CA ALA A 121 -5.24 -28.27 -10.42
C ALA A 121 -5.30 -26.74 -10.70
N THR A 122 -5.89 -26.35 -11.84
CA THR A 122 -5.89 -24.95 -12.29
C THR A 122 -6.63 -24.00 -11.35
N VAL A 123 -7.67 -24.46 -10.67
CA VAL A 123 -8.48 -23.67 -9.73
C VAL A 123 -7.68 -23.34 -8.47
N GLU A 124 -7.02 -24.36 -7.91
CA GLU A 124 -6.20 -24.24 -6.71
C GLU A 124 -4.99 -23.34 -6.95
N ILE A 125 -4.35 -23.46 -8.12
CA ILE A 125 -3.20 -22.60 -8.46
C ILE A 125 -3.63 -21.16 -8.72
N GLN A 126 -4.77 -20.91 -9.36
CA GLN A 126 -5.30 -19.54 -9.49
C GLN A 126 -5.67 -18.95 -8.13
N GLU A 127 -6.19 -19.76 -7.20
CA GLU A 127 -6.43 -19.32 -5.83
C GLU A 127 -5.11 -19.05 -5.09
N LEU A 128 -4.07 -19.87 -5.33
CA LEU A 128 -2.72 -19.64 -4.82
C LEU A 128 -2.20 -18.26 -5.28
N GLN A 129 -2.31 -17.94 -6.56
CA GLN A 129 -1.93 -16.63 -7.09
C GLN A 129 -2.67 -15.49 -6.38
N ARG A 130 -3.99 -15.60 -6.24
CA ARG A 130 -4.81 -14.58 -5.57
C ARG A 130 -4.43 -14.41 -4.09
N ARG A 131 -4.14 -15.50 -3.38
CA ARG A 131 -3.73 -15.45 -1.96
C ARG A 131 -2.32 -14.92 -1.80
N ALA A 132 -1.39 -15.32 -2.65
CA ALA A 132 -0.03 -14.78 -2.65
C ALA A 132 -0.03 -13.26 -2.89
N ASP A 133 -0.79 -12.77 -3.86
CA ASP A 133 -0.94 -11.33 -4.09
C ASP A 133 -1.62 -10.61 -2.92
N ARG A 134 -2.63 -11.21 -2.30
CA ARG A 134 -3.28 -10.68 -1.09
C ARG A 134 -2.32 -10.62 0.10
N ILE A 135 -1.49 -11.64 0.32
CA ILE A 135 -0.44 -11.64 1.35
C ILE A 135 0.51 -10.48 1.10
N ARG A 136 1.01 -10.32 -0.11
CA ARG A 136 1.91 -9.22 -0.50
C ARG A 136 1.30 -7.85 -0.20
N GLN A 137 0.05 -7.63 -0.60
CA GLN A 137 -0.66 -6.38 -0.34
C GLN A 137 -0.94 -6.15 1.15
N THR A 138 -1.27 -7.20 1.90
CA THR A 138 -1.55 -7.12 3.33
C THR A 138 -0.27 -6.87 4.11
N ALA A 139 0.84 -7.53 3.75
CA ALA A 139 2.15 -7.32 4.36
C ALA A 139 2.61 -5.86 4.27
N SER A 140 2.36 -5.19 3.15
CA SER A 140 2.72 -3.78 2.98
C SER A 140 1.99 -2.83 3.95
N ARG A 141 0.88 -3.27 4.55
CA ARG A 141 0.07 -2.48 5.50
C ARG A 141 0.37 -2.80 6.96
N LEU A 142 1.08 -3.88 7.25
CA LEU A 142 1.37 -4.35 8.61
C LEU A 142 2.06 -3.31 9.50
N PRO A 143 3.06 -2.55 9.05
CA PRO A 143 3.71 -1.55 9.89
C PRO A 143 2.76 -0.46 10.40
N ALA A 144 1.63 -0.24 9.70
CA ALA A 144 0.62 0.74 10.10
C ALA A 144 -0.36 0.25 11.18
N GLY A 145 -0.26 -1.03 11.58
CA GLY A 145 -1.10 -1.66 12.62
C GLY A 145 -2.18 -2.57 12.03
N GLY A 146 -2.28 -3.81 12.53
CA GLY A 146 -3.34 -4.72 12.11
C GLY A 146 -3.18 -6.13 12.65
N ASP A 147 -3.72 -6.40 13.87
CA ASP A 147 -3.86 -7.77 14.36
C ASP A 147 -4.63 -8.64 13.36
N ASP A 148 -5.69 -8.10 12.75
CA ASP A 148 -6.46 -8.76 11.71
C ASP A 148 -5.64 -9.08 10.44
N ALA A 149 -4.69 -8.21 10.08
CA ALA A 149 -3.81 -8.42 8.95
C ALA A 149 -2.86 -9.61 9.16
N ALA A 150 -2.28 -9.74 10.35
CA ALA A 150 -1.42 -10.87 10.70
C ALA A 150 -2.20 -12.20 10.70
N ALA A 151 -3.41 -12.21 11.26
CA ALA A 151 -4.29 -13.38 11.25
C ALA A 151 -4.71 -13.78 9.82
N SER A 152 -5.01 -12.78 8.96
CA SER A 152 -5.33 -13.02 7.56
C SER A 152 -4.15 -13.65 6.80
N ILE A 153 -2.93 -13.12 7.00
CA ILE A 153 -1.71 -13.68 6.40
C ILE A 153 -1.52 -15.12 6.88
N ALA A 154 -1.62 -15.40 8.18
CA ALA A 154 -1.45 -16.74 8.72
C ALA A 154 -2.45 -17.74 8.12
N GLY A 155 -3.71 -17.34 7.94
CA GLY A 155 -4.72 -18.16 7.29
C GLY A 155 -4.41 -18.45 5.82
N ASP A 156 -3.97 -17.45 5.08
CA ASP A 156 -3.56 -17.63 3.68
C ASP A 156 -2.30 -18.49 3.55
N VAL A 157 -1.31 -18.29 4.41
CA VAL A 157 -0.08 -19.09 4.45
C VAL A 157 -0.38 -20.56 4.74
N ALA A 158 -1.27 -20.86 5.70
CA ALA A 158 -1.67 -22.23 6.00
C ALA A 158 -2.32 -22.91 4.78
N TRP A 159 -3.16 -22.19 4.05
CA TRP A 159 -3.79 -22.70 2.86
C TRP A 159 -2.77 -22.91 1.71
N LEU A 160 -1.84 -21.97 1.50
CA LEU A 160 -0.77 -22.09 0.51
C LEU A 160 0.10 -23.33 0.78
N ARG A 161 0.44 -23.56 2.05
CA ARG A 161 1.18 -24.76 2.46
C ARG A 161 0.43 -26.03 2.07
N ASP A 162 -0.88 -26.09 2.35
CA ASP A 162 -1.68 -27.27 2.02
C ASP A 162 -1.70 -27.55 0.51
N VAL A 163 -1.76 -26.50 -0.33
CA VAL A 163 -1.67 -26.63 -1.79
C VAL A 163 -0.29 -27.14 -2.23
N ILE A 164 0.78 -26.50 -1.77
CA ILE A 164 2.15 -26.90 -2.13
C ILE A 164 2.45 -28.32 -1.67
N SER A 165 2.05 -28.69 -0.45
CA SER A 165 2.21 -30.05 0.09
C SER A 165 1.40 -31.07 -0.71
N GLY A 166 0.15 -30.75 -1.11
CA GLY A 166 -0.67 -31.63 -1.96
C GLY A 166 -0.03 -31.88 -3.31
N LEU A 167 0.46 -30.83 -3.99
CA LEU A 167 1.19 -30.92 -5.25
C LEU A 167 2.50 -31.72 -5.11
N ASN A 168 3.13 -31.64 -3.94
CA ASN A 168 4.33 -32.44 -3.60
C ASN A 168 4.03 -33.93 -3.33
N GLY A 169 2.77 -34.29 -3.16
CA GLY A 169 2.34 -35.66 -2.90
C GLY A 169 2.10 -35.98 -1.43
N ASP A 170 2.11 -34.98 -0.55
CA ASP A 170 1.78 -35.14 0.86
C ASP A 170 0.26 -35.24 1.05
N ARG A 171 -0.17 -35.89 2.14
CA ARG A 171 -1.61 -35.92 2.49
C ARG A 171 -2.01 -34.58 3.11
N THR A 172 -2.89 -33.85 2.43
CA THR A 172 -3.46 -32.60 2.90
C THR A 172 -4.98 -32.70 3.02
N THR A 173 -5.62 -31.63 3.48
CA THR A 173 -7.08 -31.50 3.51
C THR A 173 -7.68 -31.29 2.12
N LEU A 174 -6.85 -30.89 1.17
CA LEU A 174 -7.22 -30.65 -0.22
C LEU A 174 -6.93 -31.90 -1.05
N ASP A 175 -7.89 -32.32 -1.87
CA ASP A 175 -7.73 -33.43 -2.79
C ASP A 175 -7.07 -32.98 -4.09
N ILE A 176 -5.76 -32.68 -3.99
CA ILE A 176 -4.97 -32.16 -5.11
C ILE A 176 -4.14 -33.33 -5.69
N PRO A 177 -4.23 -33.57 -7.01
CA PRO A 177 -3.39 -34.58 -7.63
C PRO A 177 -1.91 -34.15 -7.56
N PRO A 178 -1.01 -35.03 -7.07
CA PRO A 178 0.41 -34.74 -6.98
C PRO A 178 1.03 -34.59 -8.37
N LEU A 179 2.05 -33.76 -8.47
CA LEU A 179 2.90 -33.69 -9.65
C LEU A 179 3.76 -34.96 -9.77
N ASP A 180 4.18 -35.28 -10.98
CA ASP A 180 5.21 -36.26 -11.21
C ASP A 180 6.57 -35.85 -10.63
N ASP A 181 7.56 -36.75 -10.65
CA ASP A 181 8.88 -36.48 -10.05
C ASP A 181 9.58 -35.29 -10.71
N GLU A 182 9.49 -35.15 -12.04
CA GLU A 182 10.09 -34.06 -12.80
C GLU A 182 9.38 -32.73 -12.49
N GLY A 183 8.06 -32.72 -12.41
CA GLY A 183 7.27 -31.53 -12.07
C GLY A 183 7.55 -31.07 -10.64
N ARG A 184 7.70 -32.00 -9.69
CA ARG A 184 8.07 -31.66 -8.31
C ARG A 184 9.45 -31.01 -8.25
N GLU A 185 10.45 -31.60 -8.90
CA GLU A 185 11.81 -31.08 -8.90
C GLU A 185 11.89 -29.67 -9.55
N THR A 186 11.19 -29.48 -10.66
CA THR A 186 11.27 -28.26 -11.47
C THR A 186 10.39 -27.12 -10.97
N ALA A 187 9.24 -27.42 -10.33
CA ALA A 187 8.28 -26.40 -9.93
C ALA A 187 8.10 -26.27 -8.40
N ILE A 188 8.09 -27.38 -7.64
CA ILE A 188 7.86 -27.33 -6.19
C ILE A 188 9.15 -27.01 -5.42
N VAL A 189 10.25 -27.72 -5.71
CA VAL A 189 11.51 -27.54 -4.97
C VAL A 189 11.97 -26.08 -4.91
N PRO A 190 11.91 -25.29 -5.99
CA PRO A 190 12.27 -23.87 -5.94
C PRO A 190 11.37 -23.02 -5.00
N LEU A 191 10.12 -23.45 -4.77
CA LEU A 191 9.15 -22.72 -3.95
C LEU A 191 9.19 -23.12 -2.47
N LEU A 192 9.77 -24.27 -2.14
CA LEU A 192 9.83 -24.76 -0.75
C LEU A 192 10.58 -23.78 0.18
N ALA A 193 11.66 -23.18 -0.29
CA ALA A 193 12.42 -22.21 0.51
C ALA A 193 11.59 -20.97 0.83
N ALA A 194 10.87 -20.42 -0.17
CA ALA A 194 9.99 -19.28 0.01
C ALA A 194 8.81 -19.64 0.92
N MET A 195 8.24 -20.84 0.77
CA MET A 195 7.15 -21.32 1.63
C MET A 195 7.58 -21.48 3.08
N THR A 196 8.73 -22.10 3.34
CA THR A 196 9.29 -22.26 4.69
C THR A 196 9.58 -20.89 5.32
N SER A 197 10.20 -19.99 4.59
CA SER A 197 10.45 -18.61 5.06
C SER A 197 9.15 -17.89 5.38
N LEU A 198 8.15 -17.99 4.51
CA LEU A 198 6.83 -17.38 4.69
C LEU A 198 6.12 -17.90 5.96
N GLU A 199 6.21 -19.19 6.25
CA GLU A 199 5.68 -19.81 7.48
C GLU A 199 6.38 -19.28 8.72
N GLU A 200 7.71 -19.26 8.73
CA GLU A 200 8.52 -18.77 9.86
C GLU A 200 8.24 -17.29 10.13
N GLN A 201 8.23 -16.47 9.07
CA GLN A 201 7.95 -15.04 9.21
C GLN A 201 6.50 -14.77 9.67
N SER A 202 5.53 -15.51 9.15
CA SER A 202 4.13 -15.39 9.56
C SER A 202 3.93 -15.78 11.02
N ALA A 203 4.59 -16.83 11.50
CA ALA A 203 4.53 -17.27 12.89
C ALA A 203 5.19 -16.24 13.82
N SER A 204 6.35 -15.71 13.46
CA SER A 204 7.05 -14.67 14.23
C SER A 204 6.25 -13.36 14.30
N LEU A 205 5.60 -13.00 13.21
CA LEU A 205 4.78 -11.82 13.08
C LEU A 205 3.61 -11.83 14.07
N GLY A 206 2.91 -12.95 14.21
CA GLY A 206 1.78 -13.08 15.13
C GLY A 206 2.13 -12.75 16.58
N ALA A 207 3.36 -13.08 17.02
CA ALA A 207 3.84 -12.73 18.36
C ALA A 207 4.25 -11.25 18.49
N ALA A 208 4.79 -10.66 17.44
CA ALA A 208 5.32 -9.29 17.46
C ALA A 208 4.24 -8.21 17.26
N VAL A 209 3.22 -8.49 16.47
CA VAL A 209 2.16 -7.52 16.11
C VAL A 209 1.39 -7.06 17.35
N GLY A 210 1.08 -7.94 18.30
CA GLY A 210 0.40 -7.55 19.53
C GLY A 210 1.20 -6.54 20.39
N GLN A 211 2.53 -6.63 20.38
CA GLN A 211 3.39 -5.65 21.06
C GLN A 211 3.39 -4.30 20.34
N VAL A 212 3.43 -4.32 19.02
CA VAL A 212 3.38 -3.08 18.21
C VAL A 212 2.01 -2.42 18.29
N ALA A 213 0.92 -3.19 18.34
CA ALA A 213 -0.43 -2.67 18.52
C ALA A 213 -0.58 -1.87 19.84
N ALA A 214 0.05 -2.33 20.93
CA ALA A 214 0.09 -1.60 22.19
C ALA A 214 0.79 -0.22 22.05
N LEU A 215 1.79 -0.10 21.20
CA LEU A 215 2.46 1.18 20.91
C LEU A 215 1.54 2.17 20.16
N GLY A 216 0.58 1.68 19.39
CA GLY A 216 -0.46 2.48 18.77
C GLY A 216 -1.31 3.24 19.81
N GLN A 217 -1.58 2.64 20.97
CA GLN A 217 -2.25 3.32 22.07
C GLN A 217 -1.37 4.41 22.68
N ASN A 218 -0.06 4.13 22.87
CA ASN A 218 0.89 5.14 23.33
C ASN A 218 0.97 6.32 22.36
N ARG A 219 0.89 6.11 21.06
CA ARG A 219 0.82 7.17 20.05
C ARG A 219 -0.43 8.05 20.23
N THR A 220 -1.61 7.44 20.36
CA THR A 220 -2.86 8.19 20.57
C THR A 220 -2.81 9.02 21.87
N GLN A 221 -2.22 8.47 22.92
CA GLN A 221 -2.02 9.19 24.17
C GLN A 221 -0.96 10.29 24.04
N LEU A 222 0.09 10.07 23.23
CA LEU A 222 1.10 11.08 22.91
C LEU A 222 0.47 12.29 22.21
N ASP A 223 -0.40 12.05 21.24
CA ASP A 223 -1.15 13.11 20.54
C ASP A 223 -1.97 13.93 21.54
N ALA A 224 -2.70 13.28 22.44
CA ALA A 224 -3.51 13.93 23.47
C ALA A 224 -2.65 14.72 24.47
N SER A 225 -1.52 14.16 24.91
CA SER A 225 -0.61 14.82 25.85
C SER A 225 0.10 16.02 25.22
N ALA A 226 0.46 15.93 23.93
CA ALA A 226 1.02 17.04 23.18
C ALA A 226 0.02 18.21 23.04
N ALA A 227 -1.25 17.89 22.78
CA ALA A 227 -2.33 18.88 22.72
C ALA A 227 -2.59 19.50 24.10
N ALA A 228 -2.63 18.71 25.17
CA ALA A 228 -2.82 19.21 26.54
C ALA A 228 -1.67 20.13 26.98
N LEU A 229 -0.43 19.80 26.63
CA LEU A 229 0.71 20.67 26.90
C LEU A 229 0.62 22.01 26.15
N LEU A 230 0.19 21.98 24.90
CA LEU A 230 -0.05 23.22 24.13
C LEU A 230 -1.14 24.07 24.76
N ASP A 231 -2.25 23.45 25.18
CA ASP A 231 -3.35 24.14 25.84
C ASP A 231 -2.92 24.74 27.19
N THR A 232 -2.13 24.03 27.99
CA THR A 232 -1.62 24.54 29.27
C THR A 232 -0.51 25.59 29.11
N ALA A 233 0.28 25.51 28.05
CA ALA A 233 1.35 26.48 27.79
C ALA A 233 0.84 27.77 27.12
N PHE A 234 -0.19 27.65 26.28
CA PHE A 234 -0.72 28.75 25.47
C PHE A 234 -2.22 29.00 25.70
N GLY A 235 -2.86 28.20 26.56
CA GLY A 235 -4.26 28.36 26.93
C GLY A 235 -4.50 29.71 27.63
N PRO A 236 -5.74 30.18 27.70
CA PRO A 236 -6.09 31.51 28.15
C PRO A 236 -5.87 31.66 29.66
N THR A 237 -4.62 31.81 30.06
CA THR A 237 -4.31 32.37 31.38
C THR A 237 -4.60 33.88 31.36
N GLY A 238 -5.90 34.21 31.48
CA GLY A 238 -6.37 35.57 31.74
C GLY A 238 -6.07 36.55 30.59
N GLU A 239 -7.13 36.97 29.93
CA GLU A 239 -7.20 37.98 28.87
C GLU A 239 -6.73 37.49 27.49
N SER A 240 -7.70 37.07 26.76
CA SER A 240 -7.70 36.71 25.35
C SER A 240 -6.70 37.50 24.49
N ALA A 241 -5.56 36.90 24.16
CA ALA A 241 -4.68 37.40 23.09
C ALA A 241 -5.37 37.32 21.70
N LEU A 242 -6.39 36.49 21.55
CA LEU A 242 -7.17 36.37 20.33
C LEU A 242 -7.84 37.69 19.86
N PRO A 243 -8.53 38.46 20.72
CA PRO A 243 -9.12 39.72 20.26
C PRO A 243 -8.08 40.80 19.92
N ALA A 244 -6.91 40.81 20.56
CA ALA A 244 -5.83 41.74 20.20
C ALA A 244 -5.16 41.39 18.85
N MET A 245 -5.05 40.06 18.52
CA MET A 245 -4.59 39.60 17.20
C MET A 245 -5.63 39.85 16.10
N LEU A 246 -6.91 39.65 16.39
CA LEU A 246 -8.00 39.88 15.43
C LEU A 246 -8.21 41.36 15.07
N ASN A 247 -7.79 42.29 15.93
CA ASN A 247 -7.89 43.71 15.69
C ASN A 247 -6.67 44.30 14.94
N ARG A 248 -5.73 43.46 14.48
CA ARG A 248 -4.58 43.92 13.71
C ARG A 248 -4.96 44.09 12.24
N SER A 249 -4.79 45.26 11.70
CA SER A 249 -5.27 45.72 10.37
C SER A 249 -4.82 44.87 9.17
N TRP A 250 -3.87 43.96 9.34
CA TRP A 250 -3.38 43.04 8.29
C TRP A 250 -4.02 41.67 8.32
N LEU A 251 -4.72 41.31 9.43
CA LEU A 251 -5.35 39.96 9.59
C LEU A 251 -6.44 39.70 8.54
N PRO A 252 -7.37 40.64 8.23
CA PRO A 252 -8.36 40.45 7.17
C PRO A 252 -7.70 40.26 5.79
N LEU A 253 -6.58 40.96 5.53
CA LEU A 253 -5.80 40.77 4.30
C LEU A 253 -5.18 39.37 4.22
N LEU A 254 -4.67 38.85 5.32
CA LEU A 254 -4.10 37.49 5.39
C LEU A 254 -5.17 36.43 5.23
N LEU A 255 -6.33 36.58 5.86
CA LEU A 255 -7.48 35.70 5.69
C LEU A 255 -7.99 35.70 4.24
N LEU A 256 -8.00 36.87 3.60
CA LEU A 256 -8.39 37.00 2.19
C LEU A 256 -7.39 36.29 1.27
N LEU A 257 -6.09 36.40 1.57
CA LEU A 257 -5.00 35.74 0.82
C LEU A 257 -5.07 34.21 0.98
N VAL A 258 -5.39 33.71 2.19
CA VAL A 258 -5.61 32.29 2.47
C VAL A 258 -6.87 31.80 1.74
N ALA A 259 -7.96 32.55 1.78
CA ALA A 259 -9.18 32.20 1.06
C ALA A 259 -8.95 32.15 -0.46
N LEU A 260 -8.23 33.11 -1.02
CA LEU A 260 -7.85 33.12 -2.44
C LEU A 260 -6.95 31.94 -2.81
N SER A 261 -5.98 31.60 -1.94
CA SER A 261 -5.10 30.44 -2.18
C SER A 261 -5.85 29.11 -2.12
N LEU A 262 -6.86 28.98 -1.24
CA LEU A 262 -7.72 27.81 -1.16
C LEU A 262 -8.62 27.68 -2.40
N VAL A 263 -9.18 28.79 -2.88
CA VAL A 263 -9.97 28.81 -4.13
C VAL A 263 -9.10 28.43 -5.32
N ALA A 264 -7.89 28.97 -5.42
CA ALA A 264 -6.93 28.64 -6.49
C ALA A 264 -6.52 27.15 -6.43
N LEU A 265 -6.28 26.63 -5.23
CA LEU A 265 -5.98 25.20 -5.02
C LEU A 265 -7.16 24.31 -5.42
N MET A 266 -8.37 24.71 -5.03
CA MET A 266 -9.60 23.96 -5.38
C MET A 266 -9.83 23.99 -6.89
N GLN A 267 -9.58 25.12 -7.55
CA GLN A 267 -9.66 25.26 -9.00
C GLN A 267 -8.59 24.40 -9.71
N TYR A 268 -7.37 24.39 -9.18
CA TYR A 268 -6.29 23.53 -9.69
C TYR A 268 -6.62 22.05 -9.54
N LEU A 269 -7.15 21.63 -8.39
CA LEU A 269 -7.55 20.24 -8.17
C LEU A 269 -8.73 19.84 -9.07
N HIS A 270 -9.70 20.75 -9.26
CA HIS A 270 -10.83 20.52 -10.16
C HIS A 270 -10.39 20.36 -11.62
N SER A 271 -9.44 21.18 -12.07
CA SER A 271 -8.87 21.04 -13.43
C SER A 271 -8.10 19.73 -13.62
N ARG A 272 -7.50 19.20 -12.57
CA ARG A 272 -6.83 17.88 -12.60
C ARG A 272 -7.82 16.73 -12.70
N VAL A 273 -8.95 16.82 -11.97
CA VAL A 273 -10.01 15.79 -12.03
C VAL A 273 -10.61 15.72 -13.43
N ALA A 274 -10.85 16.85 -14.09
CA ALA A 274 -11.36 16.87 -15.46
C ALA A 274 -10.44 16.13 -16.45
N VAL A 275 -9.11 16.30 -16.30
CA VAL A 275 -8.12 15.58 -17.13
C VAL A 275 -8.16 14.06 -16.88
N PHE A 276 -8.39 13.64 -15.63
CA PHE A 276 -8.53 12.20 -15.30
C PHE A 276 -9.82 11.60 -15.87
N GLU A 277 -10.93 12.35 -15.85
CA GLU A 277 -12.20 11.89 -16.45
C GLU A 277 -12.08 11.73 -17.96
N ASP A 278 -11.43 12.66 -18.67
CA ASP A 278 -11.23 12.55 -20.10
C ASP A 278 -10.30 11.38 -20.47
N ASN A 279 -9.24 11.16 -19.72
CA ASN A 279 -8.37 10.00 -19.91
C ASN A 279 -9.11 8.68 -19.64
N ALA A 280 -9.96 8.63 -18.62
CA ALA A 280 -10.78 7.44 -18.32
C ALA A 280 -11.78 7.15 -19.44
N LYS A 281 -12.41 8.18 -20.03
CA LYS A 281 -13.32 8.03 -21.18
C LYS A 281 -12.59 7.53 -22.43
N VAL A 282 -11.39 8.06 -22.69
CA VAL A 282 -10.58 7.60 -23.81
C VAL A 282 -10.19 6.13 -23.62
N GLN A 283 -9.79 5.75 -22.41
CA GLN A 283 -9.39 4.38 -22.11
C GLN A 283 -10.57 3.40 -22.15
N SER A 284 -11.77 3.82 -21.67
CA SER A 284 -12.97 2.98 -21.78
C SER A 284 -13.41 2.79 -23.25
N ALA A 285 -13.37 3.86 -24.04
CA ALA A 285 -13.68 3.79 -25.47
C ALA A 285 -12.68 2.89 -26.26
N GLN A 286 -11.39 2.92 -25.85
CA GLN A 286 -10.37 2.02 -26.40
C GLN A 286 -10.67 0.56 -26.02
N ASN A 287 -11.06 0.32 -24.77
CA ASN A 287 -11.38 -1.02 -24.29
C ASN A 287 -12.64 -1.59 -24.98
N GLU A 288 -13.68 -0.76 -25.18
CA GLU A 288 -14.87 -1.14 -25.95
C GLU A 288 -14.53 -1.52 -27.39
N ARG A 289 -13.67 -0.74 -28.06
CA ARG A 289 -13.22 -1.06 -29.42
C ARG A 289 -12.44 -2.36 -29.46
N ASN A 290 -11.54 -2.59 -28.50
CA ASN A 290 -10.80 -3.84 -28.40
C ASN A 290 -11.74 -5.05 -28.20
N GLN A 291 -12.74 -4.91 -27.32
CA GLN A 291 -13.74 -5.97 -27.09
C GLN A 291 -14.56 -6.25 -28.36
N GLN A 292 -15.00 -5.21 -29.06
CA GLN A 292 -15.74 -5.37 -30.33
C GLN A 292 -14.89 -6.02 -31.40
N ALA A 293 -13.59 -5.67 -31.48
CA ALA A 293 -12.66 -6.30 -32.42
C ALA A 293 -12.47 -7.79 -32.12
N ILE A 294 -12.34 -8.15 -30.85
CA ILE A 294 -12.24 -9.56 -30.42
C ILE A 294 -13.53 -10.33 -30.73
N LEU A 295 -14.70 -9.77 -30.39
CA LEU A 295 -15.98 -10.41 -30.66
C LEU A 295 -16.21 -10.64 -32.15
N ARG A 296 -15.84 -9.66 -32.98
CA ARG A 296 -15.92 -9.79 -34.42
C ARG A 296 -15.00 -10.88 -34.97
N LEU A 297 -13.76 -10.93 -34.49
CA LEU A 297 -12.81 -11.97 -34.87
C LEU A 297 -13.32 -13.36 -34.47
N LEU A 298 -13.93 -13.49 -33.29
CA LEU A 298 -14.54 -14.75 -32.82
C LEU A 298 -15.73 -15.18 -33.70
N ASP A 299 -16.54 -14.24 -34.14
CA ASP A 299 -17.67 -14.50 -35.08
C ASP A 299 -17.16 -14.98 -36.45
N GLU A 300 -16.14 -14.29 -37.00
CA GLU A 300 -15.48 -14.68 -38.23
C GLU A 300 -14.80 -16.08 -38.09
N MET A 301 -14.23 -16.41 -36.93
CA MET A 301 -13.70 -17.75 -36.63
C MET A 301 -14.79 -18.80 -36.48
N GLY A 302 -15.99 -18.43 -35.99
CA GLY A 302 -17.14 -19.33 -35.91
C GLY A 302 -17.56 -19.86 -37.26
N SER A 303 -17.60 -18.99 -38.28
CA SER A 303 -17.91 -19.37 -39.64
C SER A 303 -16.91 -20.36 -40.25
N LEU A 304 -15.61 -20.24 -39.92
CA LEU A 304 -14.62 -21.25 -40.27
C LEU A 304 -14.87 -22.61 -39.62
N ALA A 305 -15.28 -22.61 -38.36
CA ALA A 305 -15.58 -23.85 -37.64
C ALA A 305 -16.78 -24.60 -38.24
N ASP A 306 -17.70 -23.88 -38.89
CA ASP A 306 -18.80 -24.42 -39.65
C ASP A 306 -18.38 -24.93 -41.04
N GLY A 307 -17.09 -24.82 -41.38
CA GLY A 307 -16.50 -25.34 -42.63
C GLY A 307 -16.50 -24.35 -43.78
N ASP A 308 -16.88 -23.09 -43.56
CA ASP A 308 -16.83 -22.04 -44.58
C ASP A 308 -15.40 -21.49 -44.76
N LEU A 309 -14.66 -22.08 -45.69
CA LEU A 309 -13.32 -21.64 -46.05
C LEU A 309 -13.31 -20.38 -46.90
N THR A 310 -14.45 -19.76 -47.23
CA THR A 310 -14.49 -18.51 -48.02
C THR A 310 -14.31 -17.25 -47.14
N VAL A 311 -14.45 -17.40 -45.84
CA VAL A 311 -14.31 -16.33 -44.86
C VAL A 311 -12.89 -15.76 -44.87
N GLN A 312 -12.78 -14.44 -44.68
CA GLN A 312 -11.53 -13.74 -44.40
C GLN A 312 -11.71 -12.86 -43.17
N ALA A 313 -10.80 -13.00 -42.22
CA ALA A 313 -10.77 -12.13 -41.05
C ALA A 313 -10.35 -10.72 -41.43
N THR A 314 -11.07 -9.74 -40.91
CA THR A 314 -10.78 -8.32 -41.20
C THR A 314 -9.52 -7.89 -40.45
N VAL A 315 -8.48 -7.52 -41.20
CA VAL A 315 -7.23 -7.01 -40.64
C VAL A 315 -7.44 -5.54 -40.28
N THR A 316 -7.35 -5.25 -38.97
CA THR A 316 -7.45 -3.89 -38.43
C THR A 316 -6.11 -3.49 -37.82
N GLU A 317 -5.86 -2.18 -37.66
CA GLU A 317 -4.61 -1.66 -37.00
C GLU A 317 -4.62 -1.80 -35.47
N ASP A 318 -5.51 -2.60 -34.90
CA ASP A 318 -5.64 -2.85 -33.48
C ASP A 318 -4.92 -4.16 -33.07
N ILE A 319 -5.11 -4.52 -31.77
CA ILE A 319 -4.48 -5.71 -31.17
C ILE A 319 -4.80 -7.00 -31.91
N THR A 320 -5.95 -7.06 -32.63
CA THR A 320 -6.42 -8.25 -33.33
C THR A 320 -5.88 -8.38 -34.76
N GLY A 321 -5.28 -7.32 -35.29
CA GLY A 321 -4.80 -7.32 -36.69
C GLY A 321 -3.77 -8.41 -36.98
N THR A 322 -2.79 -8.58 -36.10
CA THR A 322 -1.77 -9.65 -36.24
C THR A 322 -2.37 -11.06 -36.15
N ILE A 323 -3.43 -11.20 -35.34
CA ILE A 323 -4.15 -12.46 -35.18
C ILE A 323 -4.98 -12.74 -36.46
N ALA A 324 -5.67 -11.72 -36.98
CA ALA A 324 -6.44 -11.80 -38.23
C ALA A 324 -5.55 -12.18 -39.41
N ASP A 325 -4.36 -11.60 -39.50
CA ASP A 325 -3.37 -11.98 -40.54
C ASP A 325 -2.95 -13.43 -40.44
N SER A 326 -2.62 -13.89 -39.23
CA SER A 326 -2.22 -15.26 -38.98
C SER A 326 -3.35 -16.24 -39.28
N PHE A 327 -4.57 -15.84 -38.97
CA PHE A 327 -5.78 -16.60 -39.25
C PHE A 327 -6.07 -16.70 -40.77
N ASN A 328 -5.98 -15.61 -41.47
CA ASN A 328 -6.13 -15.57 -42.93
C ASN A 328 -5.10 -16.46 -43.64
N PHE A 329 -3.86 -16.45 -43.12
CA PHE A 329 -2.82 -17.35 -43.61
C PHE A 329 -3.19 -18.83 -43.42
N ALA A 330 -3.70 -19.17 -42.21
CA ALA A 330 -4.13 -20.55 -41.92
C ALA A 330 -5.29 -21.01 -42.80
N ILE A 331 -6.28 -20.15 -43.07
CA ILE A 331 -7.38 -20.42 -44.02
C ILE A 331 -6.86 -20.70 -45.41
N GLU A 332 -5.91 -19.91 -45.87
CA GLU A 332 -5.33 -20.09 -47.21
C GLU A 332 -4.61 -21.43 -47.32
N GLU A 333 -3.86 -21.86 -46.29
CA GLU A 333 -3.22 -23.16 -46.29
C GLU A 333 -4.25 -24.31 -46.22
N LEU A 334 -5.35 -24.13 -45.45
CA LEU A 334 -6.45 -25.10 -45.47
C LEU A 334 -7.14 -25.23 -46.79
N ARG A 335 -7.39 -24.11 -47.53
CA ARG A 335 -7.93 -24.12 -48.90
C ARG A 335 -7.05 -24.92 -49.83
N LYS A 336 -5.73 -24.71 -49.80
CA LYS A 336 -4.76 -25.44 -50.62
C LYS A 336 -4.81 -26.94 -50.29
N LEU A 337 -4.89 -27.30 -49.04
CA LEU A 337 -4.95 -28.66 -48.62
C LEU A 337 -6.24 -29.35 -49.11
N VAL A 338 -7.40 -28.71 -48.94
CA VAL A 338 -8.69 -29.21 -49.43
C VAL A 338 -8.69 -29.33 -50.96
N ALA A 339 -8.12 -28.36 -51.69
CA ALA A 339 -7.98 -28.43 -53.15
C ALA A 339 -7.10 -29.62 -53.56
N THR A 340 -5.96 -29.84 -52.91
CA THR A 340 -5.05 -30.96 -53.18
C THR A 340 -5.73 -32.32 -52.88
N VAL A 341 -6.49 -32.43 -51.78
CA VAL A 341 -7.24 -33.65 -51.46
C VAL A 341 -8.30 -33.92 -52.53
N ASN A 342 -9.01 -32.88 -52.95
CA ASN A 342 -10.05 -33.06 -53.99
C ASN A 342 -9.46 -33.42 -55.37
N GLU A 343 -8.27 -32.91 -55.68
CA GLU A 343 -7.53 -33.27 -56.91
C GLU A 343 -6.97 -34.69 -56.87
N THR A 344 -6.61 -35.21 -55.69
CA THR A 344 -6.09 -36.58 -55.54
C THR A 344 -7.20 -37.64 -55.36
N ALA A 345 -8.44 -37.19 -55.12
CA ALA A 345 -9.59 -38.08 -54.94
C ALA A 345 -10.41 -38.29 -56.22
N LEU A 346 -10.07 -37.61 -57.33
CA LEU A 346 -10.60 -37.80 -58.67
C LEU A 346 -9.66 -38.64 -59.53
#